data_54264a9215d2d198c461e4c0654a6d54
#
_entry.id   54264a9215d2d198c461e4c0654a6d54
#
_cell.length_a   1.000
_cell.length_b   1.000
_cell.length_c   1.000
_cell.angle_alpha   90.00
_cell.angle_beta   90.00
_cell.angle_gamma   90.00
#
_symmetry.space_group_name_H-M   'P 1'
#
loop_
_entity.id
_entity.type
_entity.pdbx_description
1 polymer ?
#
loop_
_entity_poly.entity_id
_entity_poly.type
_entity_poly.pdbx_seq_one_letter_code
_entity_poly.pdbx_strand_id
1 'polypeptide(L)'
;GPLSVAEAKAAVAAGADYLGCGAMFATTTKTDTTTLPKETLRAICEAVPVPVVAIGGIHKENLLSLADCGEAGVALVSAIFAAKDIEAECRELRQLVSKL
;
A
#
# COMPACT_ATOMS: atom_id res chain seq x y z
N GLY A 1 4.18 9.77 1.33
CA GLY A 1 2.72 9.73 1.39
C GLY A 1 2.20 10.12 2.76
N PRO A 2 0.88 10.29 2.92
CA PRO A 2 0.32 10.65 4.20
C PRO A 2 0.50 9.56 5.25
N LEU A 3 0.80 9.97 6.48
CA LEU A 3 0.99 9.08 7.62
C LEU A 3 -0.18 9.19 8.61
N SER A 4 -1.17 10.04 8.32
CA SER A 4 -2.33 10.26 9.18
C SER A 4 -3.54 10.67 8.35
N VAL A 5 -4.71 10.58 8.96
CA VAL A 5 -5.95 11.05 8.34
C VAL A 5 -5.87 12.54 8.04
N ALA A 6 -5.30 13.34 8.94
CA ALA A 6 -5.16 14.78 8.75
C ALA A 6 -4.30 15.10 7.52
N GLU A 7 -3.17 14.42 7.36
CA GLU A 7 -2.31 14.60 6.20
C GLU A 7 -3.00 14.18 4.91
N ALA A 8 -3.76 13.08 4.96
CA ALA A 8 -4.52 12.59 3.81
C ALA A 8 -5.57 13.61 3.37
N LYS A 9 -6.32 14.16 4.31
CA LYS A 9 -7.32 15.19 4.01
C LYS A 9 -6.68 16.45 3.45
N ALA A 10 -5.53 16.86 3.98
CA ALA A 10 -4.79 18.01 3.47
C ALA A 10 -4.33 17.80 2.03
N ALA A 11 -3.86 16.61 1.70
CA ALA A 11 -3.44 16.27 0.34
C ALA A 11 -4.62 16.34 -0.64
N VAL A 12 -5.78 15.81 -0.25
CA VAL A 12 -6.98 15.88 -1.09
C VAL A 12 -7.43 17.35 -1.28
N ALA A 13 -7.39 18.13 -0.21
CA ALA A 13 -7.74 19.54 -0.28
C ALA A 13 -6.79 20.33 -1.21
N ALA A 14 -5.53 19.88 -1.32
CA ALA A 14 -4.54 20.46 -2.22
C ALA A 14 -4.68 19.99 -3.67
N GLY A 15 -5.64 19.09 -3.96
CA GLY A 15 -5.94 18.65 -5.33
C GLY A 15 -5.45 17.27 -5.72
N ALA A 16 -5.09 16.43 -4.76
CA ALA A 16 -4.64 15.06 -5.08
C ALA A 16 -5.79 14.24 -5.67
N ASP A 17 -5.51 13.53 -6.75
CA ASP A 17 -6.48 12.66 -7.43
C ASP A 17 -6.46 11.24 -6.86
N TYR A 18 -5.40 10.85 -6.19
CA TYR A 18 -5.23 9.59 -5.48
C TYR A 18 -4.15 9.75 -4.42
N LEU A 19 -4.07 8.79 -3.50
CA LEU A 19 -3.07 8.81 -2.44
C LEU A 19 -2.29 7.50 -2.41
N GLY A 20 -0.96 7.60 -2.22
CA GLY A 20 -0.12 6.44 -1.94
C GLY A 20 0.25 6.44 -0.46
N CYS A 21 -0.19 5.46 0.28
CA CYS A 21 0.02 5.37 1.73
C CYS A 21 0.98 4.24 2.10
N GLY A 22 1.97 4.55 2.90
CA GLY A 22 2.98 3.59 3.36
C GLY A 22 4.04 4.26 4.22
N ALA A 23 5.11 3.56 4.60
CA ALA A 23 5.33 2.16 4.20
C ALA A 23 4.46 1.24 5.04
N MET A 24 3.77 0.30 4.39
CA MET A 24 2.89 -0.64 5.09
C MET A 24 3.67 -1.68 5.87
N PHE A 25 4.83 -2.10 5.35
CA PHE A 25 5.70 -3.07 6.00
C PHE A 25 7.14 -2.59 5.93
N ALA A 26 7.95 -3.01 6.90
CA ALA A 26 9.38 -2.66 6.93
C ALA A 26 10.10 -3.29 5.73
N THR A 27 11.06 -2.54 5.17
CA THR A 27 11.88 -3.05 4.06
C THR A 27 13.31 -3.22 4.53
N THR A 28 14.05 -4.12 3.89
CA THR A 28 15.47 -4.35 4.20
C THR A 28 16.36 -3.23 3.69
N THR A 29 15.86 -2.38 2.80
CA THR A 29 16.65 -1.31 2.18
C THR A 29 16.60 0.01 2.93
N LYS A 30 15.66 0.17 3.88
CA LYS A 30 15.54 1.39 4.70
C LYS A 30 15.33 0.99 6.15
N THR A 31 16.35 1.20 6.98
CA THR A 31 16.31 0.80 8.38
C THR A 31 15.51 1.75 9.28
N ASP A 32 15.29 2.97 8.84
CA ASP A 32 14.59 4.03 9.60
C ASP A 32 13.16 4.29 9.10
N THR A 33 12.61 3.41 8.28
CA THR A 33 11.25 3.59 7.77
C THR A 33 10.23 3.27 8.85
N THR A 34 9.41 4.25 9.20
CA THR A 34 8.27 4.05 10.08
C THR A 34 7.15 3.39 9.27
N THR A 35 6.63 2.27 9.77
CA THR A 35 5.52 1.59 9.12
C THR A 35 4.19 2.25 9.48
N LEU A 36 3.26 2.25 8.51
CA LEU A 36 1.90 2.74 8.71
C LEU A 36 1.03 1.59 9.24
N PRO A 37 0.38 1.74 10.41
CA PRO A 37 -0.52 0.69 10.89
C PRO A 37 -1.71 0.48 9.95
N LYS A 38 -2.19 -0.76 9.86
CA LYS A 38 -3.36 -1.09 9.02
C LYS A 38 -4.60 -0.32 9.42
N GLU A 39 -4.78 -0.08 10.70
CA GLU A 39 -5.89 0.71 11.24
C GLU A 39 -5.85 2.14 10.71
N THR A 40 -4.66 2.71 10.58
CA THR A 40 -4.48 4.06 10.03
C THR A 40 -4.79 4.06 8.52
N LEU A 41 -4.33 3.05 7.79
CA LEU A 41 -4.67 2.91 6.36
C LEU A 41 -6.17 2.86 6.17
N ARG A 42 -6.86 2.04 6.96
CA ARG A 42 -8.31 1.92 6.90
C ARG A 42 -9.00 3.24 7.20
N ALA A 43 -8.55 3.95 8.24
CA ALA A 43 -9.10 5.24 8.59
C ALA A 43 -8.92 6.28 7.47
N ILE A 44 -7.76 6.27 6.81
CA ILE A 44 -7.51 7.15 5.67
C ILE A 44 -8.46 6.80 4.52
N CYS A 45 -8.60 5.52 4.19
CA CYS A 45 -9.51 5.10 3.11
C CYS A 45 -10.94 5.52 3.36
N GLU A 46 -11.39 5.47 4.61
CA GLU A 46 -12.74 5.88 4.98
C GLU A 46 -12.92 7.40 4.98
N ALA A 47 -11.85 8.15 5.21
CA ALA A 47 -11.91 9.59 5.40
C ALA A 47 -11.82 10.39 4.10
N VAL A 48 -11.30 9.80 3.01
CA VAL A 48 -11.07 10.54 1.76
C VAL A 48 -11.90 9.95 0.62
N PRO A 49 -12.35 10.80 -0.34
CA PRO A 49 -13.14 10.33 -1.48
C PRO A 49 -12.32 9.84 -2.65
N VAL A 50 -11.01 9.95 -2.60
CA VAL A 50 -10.11 9.56 -3.70
C VAL A 50 -9.59 8.13 -3.47
N PRO A 51 -9.16 7.43 -4.55
CA PRO A 51 -8.55 6.10 -4.40
C PRO A 51 -7.27 6.15 -3.57
N VAL A 52 -7.07 5.13 -2.74
CA VAL A 52 -5.88 4.98 -1.90
C VAL A 52 -5.13 3.73 -2.33
N VAL A 53 -3.84 3.87 -2.58
CA VAL A 53 -2.95 2.77 -2.96
C VAL A 53 -2.00 2.51 -1.78
N ALA A 54 -1.95 1.26 -1.33
CA ALA A 54 -1.00 0.85 -0.28
C ALA A 54 0.37 0.59 -0.91
N ILE A 55 1.43 1.09 -0.27
CA ILE A 55 2.79 0.98 -0.80
C ILE A 55 3.78 0.68 0.33
N GLY A 56 4.89 0.05 -0.01
CA GLY A 56 6.03 -0.17 0.88
C GLY A 56 6.07 -1.56 1.50
N GLY A 57 7.07 -2.34 1.11
CA GLY A 57 7.34 -3.66 1.68
C GLY A 57 6.28 -4.73 1.42
N ILE A 58 5.38 -4.51 0.47
CA ILE A 58 4.30 -5.45 0.16
C ILE A 58 4.81 -6.54 -0.77
N HIS A 59 4.55 -7.80 -0.42
CA HIS A 59 4.89 -8.97 -1.24
C HIS A 59 3.87 -10.07 -0.97
N LYS A 60 3.97 -11.18 -1.69
CA LYS A 60 2.95 -12.23 -1.66
C LYS A 60 2.67 -12.79 -0.25
N GLU A 61 3.66 -12.79 0.63
CA GLU A 61 3.53 -13.33 1.98
C GLU A 61 2.72 -12.43 2.91
N ASN A 62 2.59 -11.12 2.60
CA ASN A 62 1.88 -10.18 3.46
C ASN A 62 0.72 -9.43 2.78
N LEU A 63 0.59 -9.57 1.47
CA LEU A 63 -0.41 -8.84 0.68
C LEU A 63 -1.83 -9.01 1.22
N LEU A 64 -2.24 -10.24 1.52
CA LEU A 64 -3.61 -10.53 1.96
C LEU A 64 -3.92 -10.00 3.36
N SER A 65 -2.89 -9.63 4.14
CA SER A 65 -3.13 -9.01 5.44
C SER A 65 -3.75 -7.60 5.29
N LEU A 66 -3.73 -7.03 4.08
CA LEU A 66 -4.35 -5.74 3.79
C LEU A 66 -5.80 -5.87 3.31
N ALA A 67 -6.35 -7.09 3.24
CA ALA A 67 -7.75 -7.29 2.90
C ALA A 67 -8.63 -6.52 3.91
N ASP A 68 -9.73 -5.97 3.44
CA ASP A 68 -10.70 -5.20 4.23
C ASP A 68 -10.18 -3.85 4.74
N CYS A 69 -9.01 -3.38 4.31
CA CYS A 69 -8.54 -2.04 4.67
C CYS A 69 -9.17 -0.95 3.79
N GLY A 70 -9.72 -1.31 2.65
CA GLY A 70 -10.42 -0.37 1.78
C GLY A 70 -9.57 0.30 0.71
N GLU A 71 -8.28 -0.10 0.59
CA GLU A 71 -7.43 0.44 -0.46
C GLU A 71 -7.88 -0.01 -1.85
N ALA A 72 -7.67 0.85 -2.84
CA ALA A 72 -8.03 0.56 -4.23
C ALA A 72 -7.03 -0.38 -4.90
N GLY A 73 -5.81 -0.48 -4.37
CA GLY A 73 -4.79 -1.35 -4.91
C GLY A 73 -3.50 -1.25 -4.11
N VAL A 74 -2.46 -1.90 -4.61
CA VAL A 74 -1.15 -1.93 -3.99
C VAL A 74 -0.07 -1.56 -5.01
N ALA A 75 1.01 -0.92 -4.55
CA ALA A 75 2.17 -0.62 -5.36
C ALA A 75 3.32 -1.54 -4.94
N LEU A 76 3.90 -2.23 -5.89
CA LEU A 76 4.91 -3.25 -5.67
C LEU A 76 6.17 -2.92 -6.44
N VAL A 77 7.32 -2.95 -5.78
CA VAL A 77 8.61 -2.72 -6.43
C VAL A 77 9.54 -3.90 -6.16
N SER A 78 10.04 -4.01 -4.93
CA SER A 78 11.01 -5.07 -4.61
C SER A 78 10.41 -6.48 -4.70
N ALA A 79 9.12 -6.64 -4.42
CA ALA A 79 8.45 -7.94 -4.57
C ALA A 79 8.57 -8.49 -5.99
N ILE A 80 8.55 -7.61 -6.99
CA ILE A 80 8.63 -7.99 -8.39
C ILE A 80 10.08 -8.06 -8.84
N PHE A 81 10.84 -6.99 -8.63
CA PHE A 81 12.19 -6.89 -9.20
C PHE A 81 13.24 -7.71 -8.47
N ALA A 82 12.98 -8.11 -7.21
CA ALA A 82 13.85 -9.02 -6.48
C ALA A 82 13.51 -10.50 -6.70
N ALA A 83 12.40 -10.80 -7.39
CA ALA A 83 11.98 -12.17 -7.63
C ALA A 83 12.90 -12.88 -8.62
N LYS A 84 13.12 -14.18 -8.41
CA LYS A 84 13.93 -15.00 -9.33
C LYS A 84 13.25 -15.18 -10.68
N ASP A 85 11.93 -15.28 -10.68
CA ASP A 85 11.10 -15.39 -11.88
C ASP A 85 10.04 -14.29 -11.83
N ILE A 86 10.33 -13.18 -12.48
CA ILE A 86 9.48 -11.98 -12.45
C ILE A 86 8.09 -12.27 -13.03
N GLU A 87 8.02 -13.03 -14.12
CA GLU A 87 6.73 -13.35 -14.75
C GLU A 87 5.83 -14.17 -13.84
N ALA A 88 6.39 -15.21 -13.23
CA ALA A 88 5.63 -16.07 -12.31
C ALA A 88 5.19 -15.29 -11.06
N GLU A 89 6.04 -14.43 -10.54
CA GLU A 89 5.72 -13.60 -9.37
C GLU A 89 4.59 -12.62 -9.69
N CYS A 90 4.64 -11.96 -10.83
CA CYS A 90 3.57 -11.04 -11.26
C CYS A 90 2.24 -11.76 -11.41
N ARG A 91 2.26 -12.96 -11.97
CA ARG A 91 1.04 -13.77 -12.15
C ARG A 91 0.42 -14.14 -10.81
N GLU A 92 1.25 -14.57 -9.87
CA GLU A 92 0.81 -14.93 -8.52
C GLU A 92 0.27 -13.71 -7.76
N LEU A 93 0.98 -12.59 -7.82
CA LEU A 93 0.55 -11.34 -7.17
C LEU A 93 -0.78 -10.85 -7.73
N ARG A 94 -0.98 -10.96 -9.04
CA ARG A 94 -2.24 -10.56 -9.68
C ARG A 94 -3.41 -11.38 -9.15
N GLN A 95 -3.21 -12.68 -8.95
CA GLN A 95 -4.23 -13.54 -8.39
C GLN A 95 -4.55 -13.15 -6.94
N LEU A 96 -3.54 -12.83 -6.15
CA LEU A 96 -3.71 -12.42 -4.76
C LEU A 96 -4.44 -11.06 -4.66
N VAL A 97 -4.09 -10.11 -5.51
CA VAL A 97 -4.73 -8.79 -5.53
C VAL A 97 -6.23 -8.90 -5.79
N SER A 98 -6.65 -9.86 -6.61
CA SER A 98 -8.07 -10.06 -6.89
C SER A 98 -8.89 -10.46 -5.66
N LYS A 99 -8.22 -10.83 -4.56
CA LYS A 99 -8.87 -11.23 -3.29
C LYS A 99 -8.93 -10.09 -2.26
N LEU A 100 -8.38 -8.93 -2.58
CA LEU A 100 -8.39 -7.79 -1.66
C LEU A 100 -9.77 -7.14 -1.50
#